data_a172bda07e50b75af352710c5c57a5dd
#
_entry.id   a172bda07e50b75af352710c5c57a5dd
#
_cell.length_a   1.000
_cell.length_b   1.000
_cell.length_c   1.000
_cell.angle_alpha   90.00
_cell.angle_beta   90.00
_cell.angle_gamma   90.00
#
_symmetry.space_group_name_H-M   'P 1'
#
loop_
_entity.id
_entity.type
_entity.pdbx_description
1 polymer ?
#
loop_
_entity_poly.entity_id
_entity_poly.type
_entity_poly.pdbx_seq_one_letter_code
_entity_poly.pdbx_strand_id
1 'polypeptide(L)'
;MSTIVTVPRSVSWKGDAIAVLNQTKLPHSTEYKTLTTIEEVWKSIVMLEVRGAPAIGIVAAFGLALASKKYNTVHMEEFQKKFNRDCNYLGTSRPTAVNLFWAIDRMRESIREITTIKEAQKILEEEALLIQQEDEAVCRSIGEHALTCFKNGDNILTICNAGSIATARYGTALAPFYIGKEKGVRLHAYACETRPVLQGGRLTTWELKQANIDVTLITDNTAAHAIQTKEINAIIVGADRIVANGDAANKIGTMNLAILAKYFDIPFYVAAPLSTFDITKQTGTEIVIEERDETEVTKIFGKQVAPVGTTVYNPAFDVTPNELITGIITEKGIIHGDYKWEIASLFERQANT
;
A
#
# COMPACT_ATOMS: atom_id res chain seq x y z
N MET A 1 -30.74 -4.29 4.70
CA MET A 1 -29.81 -4.80 5.73
C MET A 1 -28.40 -4.60 5.23
N SER A 2 -27.56 -3.79 5.89
CA SER A 2 -26.17 -3.65 5.48
C SER A 2 -25.45 -4.99 5.74
N THR A 3 -24.91 -5.58 4.69
CA THR A 3 -24.14 -6.81 4.81
C THR A 3 -22.83 -6.45 5.53
N ILE A 4 -22.56 -7.03 6.69
CA ILE A 4 -21.27 -6.84 7.38
C ILE A 4 -20.20 -7.48 6.49
N VAL A 5 -19.36 -6.64 5.90
CA VAL A 5 -18.22 -7.11 5.08
C VAL A 5 -17.03 -7.34 6.00
N THR A 6 -16.55 -8.57 6.04
CA THR A 6 -15.32 -8.90 6.77
C THR A 6 -14.13 -8.42 5.94
N VAL A 7 -13.53 -7.32 6.35
CA VAL A 7 -12.31 -6.78 5.73
C VAL A 7 -11.10 -7.25 6.53
N PRO A 8 -10.19 -8.05 5.95
CA PRO A 8 -9.00 -8.52 6.66
C PRO A 8 -8.13 -7.35 7.14
N ARG A 9 -7.52 -7.49 8.30
CA ARG A 9 -6.55 -6.52 8.83
C ARG A 9 -5.18 -7.16 8.94
N SER A 10 -4.16 -6.46 8.48
CA SER A 10 -2.77 -6.94 8.54
C SER A 10 -2.09 -6.57 9.86
N VAL A 11 -2.47 -5.46 10.48
CA VAL A 11 -1.83 -4.93 11.70
C VAL A 11 -2.90 -4.54 12.71
N SER A 12 -2.72 -4.94 13.97
CA SER A 12 -3.62 -4.57 15.08
C SER A 12 -2.83 -4.29 16.35
N TRP A 13 -3.11 -3.16 17.00
CA TRP A 13 -2.60 -2.83 18.31
C TRP A 13 -3.28 -3.64 19.41
N LYS A 14 -2.52 -4.15 20.37
CA LYS A 14 -3.02 -4.95 21.53
C LYS A 14 -2.64 -4.35 22.87
N GLY A 15 -2.17 -3.09 22.91
CA GLY A 15 -1.78 -2.39 24.13
C GLY A 15 -0.32 -2.60 24.52
N ASP A 16 0.12 -3.84 24.66
CA ASP A 16 1.49 -4.26 25.02
C ASP A 16 2.18 -5.11 23.94
N ALA A 17 1.49 -5.30 22.82
CA ALA A 17 1.97 -6.06 21.67
C ALA A 17 1.31 -5.59 20.36
N ILE A 18 1.87 -6.01 19.24
CA ILE A 18 1.33 -5.78 17.91
C ILE A 18 1.01 -7.14 17.28
N ALA A 19 -0.23 -7.38 16.87
CA ALA A 19 -0.57 -8.56 16.08
C ALA A 19 -0.43 -8.22 14.59
N VAL A 20 0.40 -8.97 13.87
CA VAL A 20 0.61 -8.82 12.42
C VAL A 20 0.26 -10.08 11.66
N LEU A 21 -0.46 -9.95 10.56
CA LEU A 21 -0.70 -11.04 9.62
C LEU A 21 0.58 -11.34 8.85
N ASN A 22 1.10 -12.55 8.98
CA ASN A 22 2.28 -12.96 8.23
C ASN A 22 1.93 -13.20 6.75
N GLN A 23 2.11 -12.18 5.93
CA GLN A 23 1.75 -12.21 4.51
C GLN A 23 2.64 -13.15 3.67
N THR A 24 3.79 -13.60 4.20
CA THR A 24 4.65 -14.57 3.51
C THR A 24 4.05 -15.98 3.50
N LYS A 25 3.15 -16.27 4.43
CA LYS A 25 2.47 -17.56 4.56
C LYS A 25 1.22 -17.68 3.72
N LEU A 26 0.66 -16.55 3.27
CA LEU A 26 -0.52 -16.52 2.42
C LEU A 26 -0.19 -17.05 1.01
N PRO A 27 -1.13 -17.76 0.36
CA PRO A 27 -2.47 -18.11 0.82
C PRO A 27 -2.54 -19.42 1.62
N HIS A 28 -1.41 -20.11 1.84
CA HIS A 28 -1.36 -21.48 2.38
C HIS A 28 -1.82 -21.56 3.85
N SER A 29 -1.45 -20.57 4.66
CA SER A 29 -1.90 -20.47 6.05
C SER A 29 -2.13 -19.02 6.45
N THR A 30 -3.14 -18.80 7.30
CA THR A 30 -3.45 -17.50 7.90
C THR A 30 -2.88 -17.48 9.31
N GLU A 31 -1.68 -16.92 9.44
CA GLU A 31 -0.95 -16.87 10.71
C GLU A 31 -0.76 -15.43 11.17
N TYR A 32 -1.12 -15.16 12.43
CA TYR A 32 -0.83 -13.88 13.08
C TYR A 32 0.36 -14.06 14.03
N LYS A 33 1.36 -13.19 13.89
CA LYS A 33 2.47 -13.08 14.83
C LYS A 33 2.18 -12.01 15.85
N THR A 34 2.61 -12.23 17.07
CA THR A 34 2.63 -11.22 18.14
C THR A 34 4.03 -10.65 18.22
N LEU A 35 4.18 -9.35 17.93
CA LEU A 35 5.43 -8.61 18.03
C LEU A 35 5.45 -7.84 19.35
N THR A 36 6.51 -8.00 20.11
CA THR A 36 6.66 -7.40 21.44
C THR A 36 7.90 -6.53 21.57
N THR A 37 8.80 -6.55 20.58
CA THR A 37 10.03 -5.75 20.57
C THR A 37 10.20 -5.00 19.25
N ILE A 38 11.06 -3.98 19.25
CA ILE A 38 11.36 -3.19 18.04
C ILE A 38 12.14 -4.01 17.01
N GLU A 39 12.95 -4.96 17.47
CA GLU A 39 13.72 -5.88 16.62
C GLU A 39 12.77 -6.82 15.85
N GLU A 40 11.71 -7.31 16.52
CA GLU A 40 10.68 -8.12 15.88
C GLU A 40 9.90 -7.31 14.84
N VAL A 41 9.61 -6.04 15.11
CA VAL A 41 8.98 -5.11 14.14
C VAL A 41 9.88 -4.90 12.93
N TRP A 42 11.15 -4.55 13.15
CA TRP A 42 12.15 -4.39 12.10
C TRP A 42 12.25 -5.64 11.22
N LYS A 43 12.37 -6.81 11.85
CA LYS A 43 12.46 -8.10 11.15
C LYS A 43 11.20 -8.39 10.33
N SER A 44 10.03 -8.10 10.88
CA SER A 44 8.75 -8.31 10.19
C SER A 44 8.64 -7.48 8.90
N ILE A 45 9.18 -6.26 8.89
CA ILE A 45 9.24 -5.39 7.71
C ILE A 45 10.25 -5.92 6.69
N VAL A 46 11.47 -6.24 7.11
CA VAL A 46 12.54 -6.75 6.24
C VAL A 46 12.16 -8.07 5.57
N MET A 47 11.54 -8.98 6.34
CA MET A 47 11.12 -10.30 5.85
C MET A 47 9.81 -10.26 5.07
N LEU A 48 9.24 -9.06 4.80
CA LEU A 48 7.97 -8.87 4.11
C LEU A 48 6.78 -9.61 4.77
N GLU A 49 6.85 -9.88 6.07
CA GLU A 49 5.71 -10.38 6.84
C GLU A 49 4.62 -9.32 6.92
N VAL A 50 5.03 -8.04 7.00
CA VAL A 50 4.20 -6.86 6.73
C VAL A 50 4.75 -6.15 5.50
N ARG A 51 3.90 -5.86 4.53
CA ARG A 51 4.23 -5.14 3.30
C ARG A 51 3.06 -4.22 2.89
N GLY A 52 3.34 -3.30 1.94
CA GLY A 52 2.44 -2.21 1.57
C GLY A 52 2.85 -0.94 2.28
N ALA A 53 2.96 0.16 1.52
CA ALA A 53 3.52 1.40 2.03
C ALA A 53 2.83 1.91 3.31
N PRO A 54 1.48 2.01 3.40
CA PRO A 54 0.81 2.42 4.63
C PRO A 54 0.97 1.42 5.79
N ALA A 55 0.84 0.11 5.54
CA ALA A 55 0.94 -0.89 6.61
C ALA A 55 2.33 -0.91 7.26
N ILE A 56 3.41 -0.65 6.48
CA ILE A 56 4.77 -0.51 7.00
C ILE A 56 4.88 0.70 7.93
N GLY A 57 4.31 1.84 7.55
CA GLY A 57 4.27 3.03 8.41
C GLY A 57 3.51 2.79 9.71
N ILE A 58 2.34 2.16 9.65
CA ILE A 58 1.51 1.84 10.81
C ILE A 58 2.24 0.90 11.77
N VAL A 59 2.84 -0.18 11.27
CA VAL A 59 3.55 -1.13 12.15
C VAL A 59 4.79 -0.49 12.76
N ALA A 60 5.46 0.43 12.06
CA ALA A 60 6.59 1.18 12.60
C ALA A 60 6.15 2.15 13.71
N ALA A 61 5.05 2.89 13.52
CA ALA A 61 4.48 3.76 14.54
C ALA A 61 4.12 2.97 15.81
N PHE A 62 3.43 1.84 15.67
CA PHE A 62 3.14 0.95 16.80
C PHE A 62 4.42 0.39 17.45
N GLY A 63 5.43 0.05 16.64
CA GLY A 63 6.73 -0.41 17.13
C GLY A 63 7.43 0.62 18.02
N LEU A 64 7.41 1.89 17.61
CA LEU A 64 7.96 3.00 18.38
C LEU A 64 7.18 3.26 19.66
N ALA A 65 5.85 3.24 19.62
CA ALA A 65 5.00 3.35 20.79
C ALA A 65 5.26 2.20 21.78
N LEU A 66 5.36 0.97 21.28
CA LEU A 66 5.66 -0.22 22.08
C LEU A 66 7.04 -0.16 22.73
N ALA A 67 8.08 0.22 21.98
CA ALA A 67 9.45 0.35 22.48
C ALA A 67 9.55 1.41 23.56
N SER A 68 8.88 2.56 23.37
CA SER A 68 8.90 3.66 24.34
C SER A 68 8.43 3.26 25.73
N LYS A 69 7.44 2.35 25.83
CA LYS A 69 6.91 1.84 27.11
C LYS A 69 7.94 0.99 27.89
N LYS A 70 8.97 0.50 27.21
CA LYS A 70 9.99 -0.40 27.77
C LYS A 70 11.30 0.31 28.10
N TYR A 71 11.40 1.62 27.88
CA TYR A 71 12.63 2.34 28.23
C TYR A 71 12.79 2.47 29.74
N ASN A 72 13.84 1.85 30.24
CA ASN A 72 14.23 1.98 31.65
C ASN A 72 15.03 3.28 31.83
N THR A 73 14.32 4.39 32.07
CA THR A 73 14.92 5.70 32.39
C THR A 73 13.89 6.59 33.09
N VAL A 74 14.37 7.54 33.88
CA VAL A 74 13.57 8.59 34.51
C VAL A 74 13.90 9.98 33.97
N HIS A 75 14.90 10.08 33.08
CA HIS A 75 15.36 11.33 32.51
C HIS A 75 14.84 11.47 31.05
N MET A 76 14.17 12.56 30.76
CA MET A 76 13.56 12.81 29.46
C MET A 76 14.60 12.87 28.32
N GLU A 77 15.78 13.43 28.59
CA GLU A 77 16.88 13.48 27.61
C GLU A 77 17.34 12.07 27.19
N GLU A 78 17.45 11.15 28.16
CA GLU A 78 17.80 9.76 27.88
C GLU A 78 16.68 9.04 27.13
N PHE A 79 15.42 9.32 27.48
CA PHE A 79 14.25 8.81 26.76
C PHE A 79 14.30 9.22 25.30
N GLN A 80 14.50 10.50 25.01
CA GLN A 80 14.60 11.02 23.64
C GLN A 80 15.77 10.41 22.86
N LYS A 81 16.93 10.20 23.49
CA LYS A 81 18.09 9.52 22.87
C LYS A 81 17.74 8.07 22.47
N LYS A 82 17.09 7.32 23.36
CA LYS A 82 16.64 5.94 23.09
C LYS A 82 15.60 5.92 21.96
N PHE A 83 14.63 6.81 22.03
CA PHE A 83 13.58 6.93 21.02
C PHE A 83 14.15 7.25 19.64
N ASN A 84 15.04 8.24 19.52
CA ASN A 84 15.70 8.59 18.26
C ASN A 84 16.56 7.45 17.71
N ARG A 85 17.25 6.71 18.56
CA ARG A 85 17.98 5.51 18.15
C ARG A 85 17.04 4.48 17.54
N ASP A 86 15.89 4.23 18.14
CA ASP A 86 14.92 3.25 17.67
C ASP A 86 14.21 3.71 16.37
N CYS A 87 13.96 5.02 16.24
CA CYS A 87 13.53 5.63 14.98
C CYS A 87 14.53 5.37 13.83
N ASN A 88 15.82 5.64 14.09
CA ASN A 88 16.86 5.42 13.10
C ASN A 88 16.99 3.93 12.77
N TYR A 89 16.90 3.04 13.77
CA TYR A 89 16.94 1.59 13.56
C TYR A 89 15.80 1.11 12.67
N LEU A 90 14.56 1.52 12.92
CA LEU A 90 13.43 1.16 12.04
C LEU A 90 13.59 1.71 10.63
N GLY A 91 14.15 2.92 10.47
CA GLY A 91 14.42 3.50 9.16
C GLY A 91 15.34 2.63 8.28
N THR A 92 16.21 1.80 8.89
CA THR A 92 17.06 0.87 8.13
C THR A 92 16.33 -0.33 7.54
N SER A 93 15.10 -0.61 7.98
CA SER A 93 14.35 -1.78 7.52
C SER A 93 13.93 -1.70 6.04
N ARG A 94 13.58 -0.51 5.55
CA ARG A 94 13.22 -0.22 4.16
C ARG A 94 13.65 1.20 3.77
N PRO A 95 14.90 1.44 3.39
CA PRO A 95 15.44 2.79 3.16
C PRO A 95 14.74 3.61 2.05
N THR A 96 14.00 2.96 1.16
CA THR A 96 13.26 3.59 0.05
C THR A 96 11.77 3.80 0.33
N ALA A 97 11.26 3.33 1.47
CA ALA A 97 9.82 3.35 1.79
C ALA A 97 9.40 4.70 2.37
N VAL A 98 8.83 5.59 1.54
CA VAL A 98 8.40 6.95 1.92
C VAL A 98 7.50 6.95 3.16
N ASN A 99 6.48 6.10 3.20
CA ASN A 99 5.53 6.04 4.31
C ASN A 99 6.16 5.60 5.65
N LEU A 100 7.25 4.82 5.61
CA LEU A 100 8.00 4.47 6.81
C LEU A 100 8.61 5.72 7.46
N PHE A 101 9.31 6.53 6.66
CA PHE A 101 9.95 7.76 7.15
C PHE A 101 8.91 8.79 7.57
N TRP A 102 7.84 8.96 6.80
CA TRP A 102 6.73 9.83 7.17
C TRP A 102 6.15 9.46 8.55
N ALA A 103 5.89 8.18 8.80
CA ALA A 103 5.37 7.74 10.09
C ALA A 103 6.38 7.96 11.23
N ILE A 104 7.68 7.66 11.00
CA ILE A 104 8.74 7.88 11.98
C ILE A 104 8.86 9.38 12.32
N ASP A 105 8.84 10.26 11.33
CA ASP A 105 8.99 11.70 11.54
C ASP A 105 7.76 12.28 12.26
N ARG A 106 6.57 11.81 11.92
CA ARG A 106 5.34 12.18 12.61
C ARG A 106 5.37 11.76 14.09
N MET A 107 5.85 10.56 14.38
CA MET A 107 6.05 10.08 15.76
C MET A 107 7.09 10.91 16.52
N ARG A 108 8.16 11.38 15.86
CA ARG A 108 9.14 12.28 16.49
C ARG A 108 8.53 13.64 16.82
N GLU A 109 7.77 14.20 15.88
CA GLU A 109 7.17 15.50 16.05
C GLU A 109 6.13 15.52 17.17
N SER A 110 5.36 14.45 17.33
CA SER A 110 4.31 14.34 18.35
C SER A 110 4.83 14.51 19.80
N ILE A 111 6.10 14.23 20.05
CA ILE A 111 6.70 14.34 21.40
C ILE A 111 7.76 15.44 21.53
N ARG A 112 7.91 16.30 20.52
CA ARG A 112 8.98 17.29 20.45
C ARG A 112 9.02 18.24 21.63
N GLU A 113 7.86 18.72 22.07
CA GLU A 113 7.72 19.69 23.17
C GLU A 113 7.35 19.05 24.51
N ILE A 114 7.27 17.72 24.56
CA ILE A 114 6.84 17.01 25.75
C ILE A 114 7.98 16.87 26.76
N THR A 115 7.69 17.16 28.03
CA THR A 115 8.69 17.23 29.09
C THR A 115 8.67 16.05 30.06
N THR A 116 7.61 15.24 30.04
CA THR A 116 7.49 14.07 30.91
C THR A 116 7.39 12.76 30.14
N ILE A 117 8.07 11.72 30.63
CA ILE A 117 8.11 10.39 29.97
C ILE A 117 6.70 9.78 29.88
N LYS A 118 5.91 9.87 30.95
CA LYS A 118 4.56 9.29 30.99
C LYS A 118 3.64 9.92 29.94
N GLU A 119 3.74 11.22 29.76
CA GLU A 119 2.99 11.95 28.75
C GLU A 119 3.47 11.60 27.34
N ALA A 120 4.80 11.53 27.12
CA ALA A 120 5.38 11.12 25.85
C ALA A 120 4.92 9.71 25.43
N GLN A 121 4.93 8.74 26.35
CA GLN A 121 4.46 7.38 26.09
C GLN A 121 2.97 7.34 25.71
N LYS A 122 2.15 8.13 26.40
CA LYS A 122 0.72 8.24 26.11
C LYS A 122 0.50 8.84 24.73
N ILE A 123 1.15 9.96 24.41
CA ILE A 123 1.05 10.63 23.12
C ILE A 123 1.52 9.73 21.97
N LEU A 124 2.63 9.02 22.14
CA LEU A 124 3.12 8.07 21.15
C LEU A 124 2.12 6.96 20.83
N GLU A 125 1.41 6.45 21.85
CA GLU A 125 0.36 5.45 21.63
C GLU A 125 -0.85 6.06 20.92
N GLU A 126 -1.30 7.23 21.36
CA GLU A 126 -2.43 7.93 20.75
C GLU A 126 -2.13 8.31 19.28
N GLU A 127 -0.91 8.80 19.00
CA GLU A 127 -0.48 9.16 17.66
C GLU A 127 -0.39 7.95 16.72
N ALA A 128 0.15 6.81 17.19
CA ALA A 128 0.20 5.59 16.41
C ALA A 128 -1.21 5.04 16.07
N LEU A 129 -2.14 5.15 17.01
CA LEU A 129 -3.55 4.81 16.78
C LEU A 129 -4.22 5.78 15.80
N LEU A 130 -3.90 7.06 15.90
CA LEU A 130 -4.41 8.10 15.00
C LEU A 130 -3.92 7.86 13.57
N ILE A 131 -2.63 7.55 13.36
CA ILE A 131 -2.08 7.17 12.06
C ILE A 131 -2.88 6.02 11.44
N GLN A 132 -3.21 4.98 12.22
CA GLN A 132 -4.02 3.87 11.72
C GLN A 132 -5.45 4.29 11.37
N GLN A 133 -6.10 5.12 12.19
CA GLN A 133 -7.48 5.58 11.98
C GLN A 133 -7.57 6.50 10.77
N GLU A 134 -6.62 7.40 10.58
CA GLU A 134 -6.56 8.30 9.43
C GLU A 134 -6.38 7.50 8.13
N ASP A 135 -5.47 6.51 8.11
CA ASP A 135 -5.29 5.65 6.94
C ASP A 135 -6.56 4.87 6.60
N GLU A 136 -7.29 4.37 7.61
CA GLU A 136 -8.59 3.70 7.38
C GLU A 136 -9.61 4.67 6.77
N ALA A 137 -9.69 5.91 7.25
CA ALA A 137 -10.59 6.94 6.73
C ALA A 137 -10.21 7.35 5.31
N VAL A 138 -8.92 7.56 5.05
CA VAL A 138 -8.35 7.86 3.72
C VAL A 138 -8.69 6.75 2.72
N CYS A 139 -8.42 5.49 3.07
CA CYS A 139 -8.72 4.36 2.21
C CYS A 139 -10.23 4.21 1.93
N ARG A 140 -11.08 4.50 2.93
CA ARG A 140 -12.52 4.51 2.74
C ARG A 140 -12.96 5.58 1.75
N SER A 141 -12.45 6.81 1.89
CA SER A 141 -12.76 7.92 0.98
C SER A 141 -12.29 7.63 -0.45
N ILE A 142 -11.09 7.07 -0.64
CA ILE A 142 -10.60 6.59 -1.94
C ILE A 142 -11.58 5.58 -2.54
N GLY A 143 -12.03 4.61 -1.75
CA GLY A 143 -13.00 3.60 -2.19
C GLY A 143 -14.35 4.19 -2.58
N GLU A 144 -14.83 5.19 -1.86
CA GLU A 144 -16.08 5.91 -2.16
C GLU A 144 -15.97 6.72 -3.46
N HIS A 145 -14.86 7.43 -3.66
CA HIS A 145 -14.59 8.15 -4.91
C HIS A 145 -14.41 7.17 -6.09
N ALA A 146 -13.62 6.10 -5.90
CA ALA A 146 -13.42 5.10 -6.93
C ALA A 146 -14.74 4.44 -7.38
N LEU A 147 -15.64 4.19 -6.43
CA LEU A 147 -16.93 3.56 -6.72
C LEU A 147 -17.80 4.41 -7.66
N THR A 148 -17.60 5.73 -7.72
CA THR A 148 -18.32 6.60 -8.65
C THR A 148 -17.92 6.37 -10.12
N CYS A 149 -16.75 5.75 -10.35
CA CYS A 149 -16.27 5.40 -11.70
C CYS A 149 -16.88 4.09 -12.23
N PHE A 150 -17.56 3.31 -11.39
CA PHE A 150 -17.97 1.95 -11.71
C PHE A 150 -19.48 1.76 -11.57
N LYS A 151 -20.01 0.78 -12.30
CA LYS A 151 -21.41 0.38 -12.25
C LYS A 151 -21.57 -1.00 -11.62
N ASN A 152 -22.78 -1.29 -11.15
CA ASN A 152 -23.08 -2.62 -10.65
C ASN A 152 -22.93 -3.68 -11.76
N GLY A 153 -22.12 -4.68 -11.50
CA GLY A 153 -21.80 -5.75 -12.42
C GLY A 153 -20.51 -5.57 -13.22
N ASP A 154 -19.81 -4.43 -13.07
CA ASP A 154 -18.56 -4.19 -13.82
C ASP A 154 -17.46 -5.20 -13.45
N ASN A 155 -16.72 -5.60 -14.50
CA ASN A 155 -15.50 -6.39 -14.43
C ASN A 155 -14.29 -5.45 -14.40
N ILE A 156 -13.52 -5.49 -13.33
CA ILE A 156 -12.41 -4.57 -13.09
C ILE A 156 -11.10 -5.34 -12.99
N LEU A 157 -10.14 -4.99 -13.84
CA LEU A 157 -8.80 -5.59 -13.83
C LEU A 157 -7.88 -4.85 -12.85
N THR A 158 -7.04 -5.58 -12.14
CA THR A 158 -6.04 -5.02 -11.22
C THR A 158 -4.76 -5.85 -11.20
N ILE A 159 -3.67 -5.25 -10.71
CA ILE A 159 -2.36 -5.89 -10.54
C ILE A 159 -1.81 -5.63 -9.15
N CYS A 160 -0.91 -6.49 -8.68
CA CYS A 160 -0.31 -6.42 -7.35
C CYS A 160 -1.33 -6.61 -6.23
N ASN A 161 -1.07 -5.99 -5.08
CA ASN A 161 -1.98 -5.97 -3.95
C ASN A 161 -1.95 -4.57 -3.32
N ALA A 162 -2.90 -3.75 -3.71
CA ALA A 162 -3.22 -2.45 -3.12
C ALA A 162 -4.54 -2.55 -2.35
N GLY A 163 -4.64 -3.55 -1.48
CA GLY A 163 -5.82 -3.91 -0.73
C GLY A 163 -5.68 -3.70 0.77
N SER A 164 -6.62 -4.26 1.52
CA SER A 164 -6.76 -4.04 2.95
C SER A 164 -5.54 -4.49 3.76
N ILE A 165 -4.86 -5.55 3.33
CA ILE A 165 -3.67 -6.03 4.04
C ILE A 165 -2.40 -5.23 3.72
N ALA A 166 -2.47 -4.29 2.79
CA ALA A 166 -1.40 -3.34 2.48
C ALA A 166 -1.55 -1.98 3.20
N THR A 167 -2.68 -1.76 3.88
CA THR A 167 -3.10 -0.52 4.56
C THR A 167 -3.66 -0.85 5.95
N ALA A 168 -4.26 0.14 6.63
CA ALA A 168 -5.01 -0.11 7.86
C ALA A 168 -6.27 -0.94 7.58
N ARG A 169 -6.99 -0.61 6.48
CA ARG A 169 -8.22 -1.28 6.05
C ARG A 169 -8.63 -0.81 4.65
N TYR A 170 -9.36 -1.62 3.91
CA TYR A 170 -9.91 -1.38 2.57
C TYR A 170 -8.88 -1.39 1.45
N GLY A 171 -7.66 -0.86 1.65
CA GLY A 171 -6.72 -0.62 0.57
C GLY A 171 -7.03 0.64 -0.24
N THR A 172 -6.37 0.78 -1.38
CA THR A 172 -6.61 1.86 -2.34
C THR A 172 -7.32 1.33 -3.59
N ALA A 173 -6.63 0.60 -4.44
CA ALA A 173 -7.25 0.02 -5.66
C ALA A 173 -8.31 -1.05 -5.36
N LEU A 174 -8.21 -1.76 -4.24
CA LEU A 174 -9.23 -2.74 -3.85
C LEU A 174 -10.35 -2.15 -2.99
N ALA A 175 -10.23 -0.91 -2.52
CA ALA A 175 -11.25 -0.25 -1.70
C ALA A 175 -12.64 -0.23 -2.35
N PRO A 176 -12.81 0.09 -3.66
CA PRO A 176 -14.15 0.12 -4.28
C PRO A 176 -14.88 -1.23 -4.23
N PHE A 177 -14.17 -2.35 -4.22
CA PHE A 177 -14.79 -3.67 -4.11
C PHE A 177 -15.41 -3.89 -2.72
N TYR A 178 -14.74 -3.47 -1.65
CA TYR A 178 -15.26 -3.55 -0.28
C TYR A 178 -16.40 -2.57 -0.07
N ILE A 179 -16.21 -1.31 -0.45
CA ILE A 179 -17.23 -0.25 -0.31
C ILE A 179 -18.44 -0.55 -1.20
N GLY A 180 -18.22 -1.03 -2.42
CA GLY A 180 -19.28 -1.49 -3.32
C GLY A 180 -20.13 -2.55 -2.65
N LYS A 181 -19.51 -3.58 -2.09
CA LYS A 181 -20.23 -4.63 -1.37
C LYS A 181 -21.00 -4.11 -0.15
N GLU A 182 -20.44 -3.19 0.64
CA GLU A 182 -21.15 -2.53 1.75
C GLU A 182 -22.40 -1.77 1.26
N LYS A 183 -22.33 -1.15 0.06
CA LYS A 183 -23.39 -0.36 -0.56
C LYS A 183 -24.30 -1.17 -1.51
N GLY A 184 -24.09 -2.48 -1.63
CA GLY A 184 -24.90 -3.35 -2.50
C GLY A 184 -24.56 -3.27 -3.98
N VAL A 185 -23.42 -2.65 -4.34
CA VAL A 185 -22.85 -2.63 -5.70
C VAL A 185 -21.89 -3.81 -5.83
N ARG A 186 -22.16 -4.69 -6.78
CA ARG A 186 -21.30 -5.85 -7.05
C ARG A 186 -20.30 -5.50 -8.13
N LEU A 187 -19.02 -5.66 -7.83
CA LEU A 187 -17.91 -5.58 -8.76
C LEU A 187 -17.21 -6.93 -8.82
N HIS A 188 -16.78 -7.34 -10.00
CA HIS A 188 -15.97 -8.54 -10.17
C HIS A 188 -14.51 -8.15 -10.43
N ALA A 189 -13.58 -8.64 -9.61
CA ALA A 189 -12.17 -8.39 -9.77
C ALA A 189 -11.52 -9.42 -10.71
N TYR A 190 -10.77 -8.95 -11.70
CA TYR A 190 -9.80 -9.75 -12.43
C TYR A 190 -8.41 -9.38 -11.90
N ALA A 191 -7.73 -10.31 -11.25
CA ALA A 191 -6.43 -10.06 -10.62
C ALA A 191 -5.30 -10.70 -11.45
N CYS A 192 -4.38 -9.89 -11.97
CA CYS A 192 -3.12 -10.38 -12.52
C CYS A 192 -2.32 -11.07 -11.40
N GLU A 193 -1.69 -12.21 -11.68
CA GLU A 193 -0.90 -12.95 -10.68
C GLU A 193 0.27 -12.14 -10.12
N THR A 194 0.81 -11.22 -10.91
CA THR A 194 1.89 -10.29 -10.55
C THR A 194 3.23 -10.97 -10.34
N ARG A 195 3.85 -11.42 -11.41
CA ARG A 195 5.23 -11.90 -11.35
C ARG A 195 6.17 -10.75 -10.93
N PRO A 196 7.34 -11.04 -10.28
CA PRO A 196 7.82 -12.38 -9.89
C PRO A 196 7.27 -12.89 -8.54
N VAL A 197 6.78 -12.00 -7.62
CA VAL A 197 6.48 -12.35 -6.20
C VAL A 197 5.02 -12.78 -5.99
N LEU A 198 4.19 -12.72 -7.03
CA LEU A 198 2.81 -13.22 -7.08
C LEU A 198 1.85 -12.55 -6.06
N GLN A 199 1.98 -11.24 -5.84
CA GLN A 199 1.13 -10.52 -4.90
C GLN A 199 -0.35 -10.59 -5.29
N GLY A 200 -0.68 -10.51 -6.58
CA GLY A 200 -2.06 -10.66 -7.06
C GLY A 200 -2.60 -12.06 -6.79
N GLY A 201 -1.83 -13.08 -7.17
CA GLY A 201 -2.21 -14.48 -6.96
C GLY A 201 -2.32 -14.87 -5.50
N ARG A 202 -1.39 -14.42 -4.66
CA ARG A 202 -1.29 -14.84 -3.26
C ARG A 202 -2.10 -13.99 -2.29
N LEU A 203 -2.17 -12.70 -2.52
CA LEU A 203 -2.68 -11.74 -1.55
C LEU A 203 -4.01 -11.14 -1.98
N THR A 204 -4.11 -10.59 -3.20
CA THR A 204 -5.34 -9.97 -3.71
C THR A 204 -6.48 -10.98 -3.79
N THR A 205 -6.23 -12.16 -4.38
CA THR A 205 -7.27 -13.19 -4.43
C THR A 205 -7.67 -13.68 -3.05
N TRP A 206 -6.69 -13.83 -2.13
CA TRP A 206 -6.96 -14.26 -0.77
C TRP A 206 -7.87 -13.27 -0.04
N GLU A 207 -7.52 -11.97 0.01
CA GLU A 207 -8.29 -10.99 0.77
C GLU A 207 -9.70 -10.75 0.21
N LEU A 208 -9.86 -10.74 -1.12
CA LEU A 208 -11.17 -10.61 -1.74
C LEU A 208 -12.06 -11.82 -1.45
N LYS A 209 -11.48 -13.05 -1.48
CA LYS A 209 -12.19 -14.27 -1.08
C LYS A 209 -12.61 -14.24 0.39
N GLN A 210 -11.76 -13.76 1.32
CA GLN A 210 -12.13 -13.61 2.74
C GLN A 210 -13.35 -12.68 2.91
N ALA A 211 -13.49 -11.68 2.04
CA ALA A 211 -14.62 -10.77 2.02
C ALA A 211 -15.83 -11.29 1.21
N ASN A 212 -15.77 -12.49 0.63
CA ASN A 212 -16.74 -13.04 -0.31
C ASN A 212 -17.01 -12.07 -1.48
N ILE A 213 -15.95 -11.49 -2.05
CA ILE A 213 -15.98 -10.67 -3.27
C ILE A 213 -15.53 -11.56 -4.42
N ASP A 214 -16.24 -11.47 -5.56
CA ASP A 214 -15.94 -12.26 -6.73
C ASP A 214 -14.59 -11.86 -7.33
N VAL A 215 -13.70 -12.83 -7.52
CA VAL A 215 -12.38 -12.63 -8.09
C VAL A 215 -11.97 -13.77 -9.01
N THR A 216 -11.46 -13.40 -10.18
CA THR A 216 -10.83 -14.29 -11.16
C THR A 216 -9.34 -13.99 -11.20
N LEU A 217 -8.51 -15.02 -10.95
CA LEU A 217 -7.06 -14.94 -11.13
C LEU A 217 -6.69 -15.16 -12.59
N ILE A 218 -5.83 -14.32 -13.12
CA ILE A 218 -5.24 -14.48 -14.46
C ILE A 218 -3.71 -14.39 -14.37
N THR A 219 -3.00 -15.02 -15.33
CA THR A 219 -1.58 -14.74 -15.51
C THR A 219 -1.38 -13.33 -16.09
N ASP A 220 -0.23 -12.71 -15.84
CA ASP A 220 0.01 -11.32 -16.26
C ASP A 220 -0.10 -11.14 -17.78
N ASN A 221 0.35 -12.13 -18.55
CA ASN A 221 0.27 -12.12 -20.02
C ASN A 221 -1.13 -12.42 -20.58
N THR A 222 -2.10 -12.80 -19.75
CA THR A 222 -3.49 -13.03 -20.16
C THR A 222 -4.29 -11.71 -20.24
N ALA A 223 -3.77 -10.60 -19.70
CA ALA A 223 -4.52 -9.36 -19.55
C ALA A 223 -5.17 -8.87 -20.85
N ALA A 224 -4.43 -8.81 -21.96
CA ALA A 224 -4.97 -8.38 -23.25
C ALA A 224 -6.15 -9.25 -23.72
N HIS A 225 -6.00 -10.58 -23.61
CA HIS A 225 -7.05 -11.52 -23.98
C HIS A 225 -8.28 -11.40 -23.06
N ALA A 226 -8.04 -11.20 -21.76
CA ALA A 226 -9.13 -11.00 -20.79
C ALA A 226 -9.92 -9.71 -21.10
N ILE A 227 -9.25 -8.60 -21.40
CA ILE A 227 -9.91 -7.35 -21.79
C ILE A 227 -10.82 -7.58 -22.99
N GLN A 228 -10.35 -8.30 -24.00
CA GLN A 228 -11.08 -8.55 -25.23
C GLN A 228 -12.27 -9.50 -25.03
N THR A 229 -12.18 -10.51 -24.15
CA THR A 229 -13.12 -11.63 -24.09
C THR A 229 -13.98 -11.69 -22.83
N LYS A 230 -13.65 -10.88 -21.80
CA LYS A 230 -14.31 -10.89 -20.48
C LYS A 230 -15.00 -9.58 -20.14
N GLU A 231 -15.23 -8.73 -21.14
CA GLU A 231 -15.91 -7.44 -20.95
C GLU A 231 -15.32 -6.66 -19.78
N ILE A 232 -14.00 -6.53 -19.75
CA ILE A 232 -13.32 -5.71 -18.72
C ILE A 232 -13.70 -4.26 -18.95
N ASN A 233 -14.35 -3.64 -17.96
CA ASN A 233 -14.89 -2.29 -18.07
C ASN A 233 -13.86 -1.21 -17.70
N ALA A 234 -12.90 -1.53 -16.82
CA ALA A 234 -11.87 -0.61 -16.38
C ALA A 234 -10.68 -1.35 -15.77
N ILE A 235 -9.57 -0.63 -15.63
CA ILE A 235 -8.41 -1.07 -14.85
C ILE A 235 -8.24 -0.12 -13.68
N ILE A 236 -8.01 -0.64 -12.46
CA ILE A 236 -7.65 0.13 -11.28
C ILE A 236 -6.42 -0.47 -10.62
N VAL A 237 -5.44 0.39 -10.33
CA VAL A 237 -4.16 -0.01 -9.71
C VAL A 237 -3.81 0.92 -8.55
N GLY A 238 -2.94 0.47 -7.65
CA GLY A 238 -2.33 1.35 -6.66
C GLY A 238 -1.17 2.15 -7.24
N ALA A 239 -0.45 2.88 -6.37
CA ALA A 239 0.82 3.49 -6.69
C ALA A 239 1.78 3.37 -5.51
N ASP A 240 3.07 3.20 -5.81
CA ASP A 240 4.16 3.33 -4.84
C ASP A 240 4.66 4.76 -4.77
N ARG A 241 4.53 5.53 -5.85
CA ARG A 241 4.86 6.97 -5.93
C ARG A 241 4.15 7.63 -7.10
N ILE A 242 3.66 8.86 -6.89
CA ILE A 242 3.13 9.74 -7.93
C ILE A 242 3.93 11.05 -7.89
N VAL A 243 4.36 11.56 -9.03
CA VAL A 243 5.16 12.79 -9.10
C VAL A 243 4.34 13.99 -9.59
N ALA A 244 4.93 15.19 -9.56
CA ALA A 244 4.22 16.47 -9.79
C ALA A 244 3.44 16.56 -11.11
N ASN A 245 3.90 15.87 -12.17
CA ASN A 245 3.19 15.84 -13.45
C ASN A 245 2.12 14.73 -13.54
N GLY A 246 1.95 13.92 -12.49
CA GLY A 246 0.99 12.81 -12.46
C GLY A 246 1.52 11.47 -12.97
N ASP A 247 2.80 11.36 -13.38
CA ASP A 247 3.41 10.06 -13.68
C ASP A 247 3.42 9.20 -12.42
N ALA A 248 3.07 7.93 -12.56
CA ALA A 248 2.89 7.03 -11.43
C ALA A 248 3.81 5.81 -11.51
N ALA A 249 4.66 5.63 -10.49
CA ALA A 249 5.41 4.39 -10.31
C ALA A 249 4.57 3.38 -9.52
N ASN A 250 4.50 2.16 -10.03
CA ASN A 250 3.82 1.05 -9.36
C ASN A 250 4.48 -0.27 -9.74
N LYS A 251 3.99 -1.36 -9.18
CA LYS A 251 4.48 -2.71 -9.42
C LYS A 251 4.70 -2.99 -10.91
N ILE A 252 5.85 -3.61 -11.24
CA ILE A 252 6.20 -3.98 -12.62
C ILE A 252 5.02 -4.67 -13.32
N GLY A 253 4.72 -4.25 -14.55
CA GLY A 253 3.56 -4.67 -15.34
C GLY A 253 2.40 -3.69 -15.32
N THR A 254 2.44 -2.65 -14.47
CA THR A 254 1.40 -1.61 -14.41
C THR A 254 1.35 -0.80 -15.70
N MET A 255 2.51 -0.40 -16.23
CA MET A 255 2.60 0.32 -17.51
C MET A 255 2.06 -0.53 -18.67
N ASN A 256 2.30 -1.86 -18.67
CA ASN A 256 1.72 -2.75 -19.68
C ASN A 256 0.20 -2.69 -19.66
N LEU A 257 -0.42 -2.69 -18.48
CA LEU A 257 -1.88 -2.57 -18.36
C LEU A 257 -2.40 -1.22 -18.81
N ALA A 258 -1.68 -0.13 -18.55
CA ALA A 258 -2.05 1.21 -19.03
C ALA A 258 -2.01 1.32 -20.56
N ILE A 259 -0.99 0.73 -21.19
CA ILE A 259 -0.89 0.63 -22.66
C ILE A 259 -2.06 -0.19 -23.22
N LEU A 260 -2.39 -1.32 -22.60
CA LEU A 260 -3.53 -2.14 -23.02
C LEU A 260 -4.85 -1.40 -22.83
N ALA A 261 -5.05 -0.68 -21.72
CA ALA A 261 -6.23 0.15 -21.51
C ALA A 261 -6.41 1.17 -22.62
N LYS A 262 -5.33 1.86 -23.00
CA LYS A 262 -5.33 2.83 -24.12
C LYS A 262 -5.65 2.16 -25.46
N TYR A 263 -5.08 0.98 -25.71
CA TYR A 263 -5.32 0.25 -26.97
C TYR A 263 -6.79 -0.22 -27.12
N PHE A 264 -7.39 -0.68 -26.00
CA PHE A 264 -8.77 -1.19 -25.99
C PHE A 264 -9.82 -0.12 -25.65
N ASP A 265 -9.42 1.14 -25.49
CA ASP A 265 -10.28 2.28 -25.15
C ASP A 265 -11.11 2.06 -23.86
N ILE A 266 -10.48 1.49 -22.84
CA ILE A 266 -11.07 1.35 -21.50
C ILE A 266 -10.34 2.26 -20.50
N PRO A 267 -11.02 2.78 -19.46
CA PRO A 267 -10.39 3.66 -18.50
C PRO A 267 -9.34 2.94 -17.63
N PHE A 268 -8.25 3.67 -17.34
CA PHE A 268 -7.17 3.25 -16.44
C PHE A 268 -7.07 4.23 -15.27
N TYR A 269 -7.31 3.75 -14.06
CA TYR A 269 -7.27 4.56 -12.84
C TYR A 269 -6.12 4.17 -11.94
N VAL A 270 -5.50 5.20 -11.32
CA VAL A 270 -4.52 5.04 -10.24
C VAL A 270 -5.17 5.49 -8.94
N ALA A 271 -5.22 4.63 -7.93
CA ALA A 271 -5.82 4.91 -6.63
C ALA A 271 -4.75 4.97 -5.54
N ALA A 272 -4.52 6.15 -4.97
CA ALA A 272 -3.47 6.37 -3.98
C ALA A 272 -3.81 7.55 -3.07
N PRO A 273 -3.37 7.52 -1.79
CA PRO A 273 -3.51 8.65 -0.88
C PRO A 273 -2.52 9.77 -1.24
N LEU A 274 -2.80 10.98 -0.78
CA LEU A 274 -1.90 12.13 -1.01
C LEU A 274 -0.51 11.93 -0.42
N SER A 275 -0.36 11.09 0.61
CA SER A 275 0.94 10.71 1.17
C SER A 275 1.83 9.90 0.20
N THR A 276 1.29 9.43 -0.92
CA THR A 276 2.03 8.74 -1.99
C THR A 276 2.64 9.72 -3.00
N PHE A 277 2.23 10.99 -2.97
CA PHE A 277 2.73 12.00 -3.90
C PHE A 277 4.08 12.55 -3.46
N ASP A 278 5.03 12.56 -4.39
CA ASP A 278 6.36 13.19 -4.26
C ASP A 278 6.43 14.39 -5.22
N ILE A 279 5.86 15.51 -4.80
CA ILE A 279 5.81 16.75 -5.61
C ILE A 279 7.18 17.43 -5.77
N THR A 280 8.22 16.96 -5.07
CA THR A 280 9.59 17.46 -5.26
C THR A 280 10.19 17.01 -6.58
N LYS A 281 9.68 15.91 -7.15
CA LYS A 281 10.05 15.37 -8.46
C LYS A 281 9.06 15.85 -9.51
N GLN A 282 9.59 16.37 -10.62
CA GLN A 282 8.75 16.97 -11.65
C GLN A 282 8.19 15.94 -12.64
N THR A 283 8.94 14.89 -12.92
CA THR A 283 8.57 13.84 -13.89
C THR A 283 8.95 12.45 -13.40
N GLY A 284 8.31 11.44 -13.97
CA GLY A 284 8.57 10.04 -13.64
C GLY A 284 10.00 9.56 -13.92
N THR A 285 10.73 10.24 -14.81
CA THR A 285 12.13 9.93 -15.10
C THR A 285 13.07 10.18 -13.92
N GLU A 286 12.65 10.95 -12.94
CA GLU A 286 13.41 11.21 -11.71
C GLU A 286 13.22 10.12 -10.65
N ILE A 287 12.32 9.16 -10.88
CA ILE A 287 12.07 8.06 -9.95
C ILE A 287 13.15 7.00 -10.15
N VAL A 288 13.92 6.74 -9.10
CA VAL A 288 14.88 5.63 -9.09
C VAL A 288 14.11 4.32 -8.88
N ILE A 289 14.22 3.41 -9.84
CA ILE A 289 13.57 2.10 -9.78
C ILE A 289 14.47 1.09 -9.07
N GLU A 290 13.94 0.43 -8.04
CA GLU A 290 14.61 -0.64 -7.31
C GLU A 290 14.77 -1.86 -8.22
N GLU A 291 15.99 -2.38 -8.35
CA GLU A 291 16.25 -3.67 -8.96
C GLU A 291 16.41 -4.73 -7.86
N ARG A 292 15.73 -5.86 -8.01
CA ARG A 292 15.62 -6.89 -6.98
C ARG A 292 16.39 -8.14 -7.33
N ASP A 293 16.57 -9.00 -6.33
CA ASP A 293 17.34 -10.24 -6.44
C ASP A 293 16.84 -11.12 -7.59
N GLU A 294 17.79 -11.65 -8.36
CA GLU A 294 17.54 -12.51 -9.53
C GLU A 294 16.78 -13.80 -9.17
N THR A 295 16.89 -14.26 -7.92
CA THR A 295 16.23 -15.49 -7.47
C THR A 295 14.71 -15.34 -7.44
N GLU A 296 14.16 -14.13 -7.36
CA GLU A 296 12.73 -13.92 -7.47
C GLU A 296 12.18 -14.31 -8.86
N VAL A 297 13.01 -14.14 -9.90
CA VAL A 297 12.64 -14.51 -11.28
C VAL A 297 13.00 -15.95 -11.58
N THR A 298 14.20 -16.39 -11.16
CA THR A 298 14.75 -17.71 -11.51
C THR A 298 14.17 -18.85 -10.66
N LYS A 299 13.52 -18.53 -9.53
CA LYS A 299 12.88 -19.53 -8.66
C LYS A 299 11.41 -19.20 -8.40
N ILE A 300 10.58 -20.23 -8.36
CA ILE A 300 9.18 -20.15 -7.92
C ILE A 300 9.01 -21.11 -6.74
N PHE A 301 8.59 -20.60 -5.58
CA PHE A 301 8.46 -21.38 -4.33
C PHE A 301 9.72 -22.22 -4.01
N GLY A 302 10.91 -21.60 -4.22
CA GLY A 302 12.20 -22.23 -3.97
C GLY A 302 12.67 -23.22 -5.03
N LYS A 303 11.85 -23.53 -6.05
CA LYS A 303 12.22 -24.41 -7.17
C LYS A 303 12.78 -23.59 -8.31
N GLN A 304 13.96 -24.01 -8.82
CA GLN A 304 14.60 -23.41 -9.99
C GLN A 304 13.73 -23.62 -11.24
N VAL A 305 13.46 -22.52 -11.99
CA VAL A 305 12.65 -22.52 -13.22
C VAL A 305 13.42 -22.00 -14.44
N ALA A 306 14.62 -21.41 -14.23
CA ALA A 306 15.53 -20.99 -15.29
C ALA A 306 16.88 -21.67 -15.10
N PRO A 307 17.70 -21.89 -16.16
CA PRO A 307 19.05 -22.44 -16.05
C PRO A 307 19.90 -21.61 -15.07
N VAL A 308 20.77 -22.29 -14.32
CA VAL A 308 21.75 -21.62 -13.44
C VAL A 308 22.68 -20.75 -14.28
N GLY A 309 22.94 -19.51 -13.82
CA GLY A 309 23.77 -18.55 -14.53
C GLY A 309 23.05 -17.74 -15.62
N THR A 310 21.73 -17.89 -15.76
CA THR A 310 20.92 -17.02 -16.63
C THR A 310 20.99 -15.58 -16.10
N THR A 311 21.36 -14.62 -16.94
CA THR A 311 21.29 -13.18 -16.59
C THR A 311 19.83 -12.75 -16.43
N VAL A 312 19.53 -12.02 -15.36
CA VAL A 312 18.20 -11.55 -15.01
C VAL A 312 18.17 -10.04 -14.97
N TYR A 313 17.09 -9.44 -15.47
CA TYR A 313 16.71 -8.05 -15.25
C TYR A 313 15.39 -8.06 -14.46
N ASN A 314 15.42 -7.58 -13.22
CA ASN A 314 14.29 -7.67 -12.28
C ASN A 314 13.94 -6.33 -11.64
N PRO A 315 13.43 -5.33 -12.41
CA PRO A 315 12.95 -4.10 -11.83
C PRO A 315 11.66 -4.38 -11.01
N ALA A 316 11.58 -3.79 -9.82
CA ALA A 316 10.43 -3.98 -8.93
C ALA A 316 9.18 -3.23 -9.41
N PHE A 317 9.39 -2.11 -10.11
CA PHE A 317 8.36 -1.15 -10.53
C PHE A 317 8.57 -0.73 -11.97
N ASP A 318 7.51 -0.19 -12.58
CA ASP A 318 7.58 0.60 -13.82
C ASP A 318 6.90 1.95 -13.59
N VAL A 319 7.15 2.90 -14.48
CA VAL A 319 6.55 4.23 -14.45
C VAL A 319 5.53 4.36 -15.56
N THR A 320 4.28 4.58 -15.20
CA THR A 320 3.19 4.86 -16.13
C THR A 320 3.15 6.36 -16.41
N PRO A 321 3.32 6.80 -17.67
CA PRO A 321 3.14 8.20 -18.06
C PRO A 321 1.69 8.66 -17.79
N ASN A 322 1.55 9.89 -17.36
CA ASN A 322 0.24 10.47 -17.01
C ASN A 322 -0.76 10.47 -18.17
N GLU A 323 -0.30 10.56 -19.42
CA GLU A 323 -1.11 10.50 -20.64
C GLU A 323 -1.84 9.16 -20.87
N LEU A 324 -1.43 8.10 -20.15
CA LEU A 324 -2.09 6.80 -20.14
C LEU A 324 -3.07 6.65 -18.96
N ILE A 325 -3.12 7.62 -18.05
CA ILE A 325 -3.95 7.58 -16.84
C ILE A 325 -5.23 8.38 -17.11
N THR A 326 -6.39 7.73 -16.96
CA THR A 326 -7.71 8.35 -17.10
C THR A 326 -8.04 9.25 -15.91
N GLY A 327 -7.63 8.85 -14.71
CA GLY A 327 -7.82 9.61 -13.48
C GLY A 327 -7.01 9.05 -12.32
N ILE A 328 -6.59 9.96 -11.43
CA ILE A 328 -5.93 9.61 -10.17
C ILE A 328 -6.94 9.81 -9.04
N ILE A 329 -7.28 8.72 -8.35
CA ILE A 329 -8.29 8.69 -7.30
C ILE A 329 -7.61 8.85 -5.95
N THR A 330 -8.00 9.89 -5.21
CA THR A 330 -7.45 10.21 -3.89
C THR A 330 -8.56 10.31 -2.85
N GLU A 331 -8.21 10.47 -1.58
CA GLU A 331 -9.17 10.76 -0.51
C GLU A 331 -9.84 12.13 -0.64
N LYS A 332 -9.32 13.02 -1.50
CA LYS A 332 -9.88 14.36 -1.75
C LYS A 332 -10.74 14.43 -3.02
N GLY A 333 -10.83 13.34 -3.78
CA GLY A 333 -11.56 13.27 -5.04
C GLY A 333 -10.74 12.65 -6.15
N ILE A 334 -11.21 12.80 -7.38
CA ILE A 334 -10.58 12.26 -8.57
C ILE A 334 -9.93 13.40 -9.36
N ILE A 335 -8.65 13.27 -9.62
CA ILE A 335 -7.86 14.22 -10.42
C ILE A 335 -7.93 13.77 -11.89
N HIS A 336 -8.29 14.70 -12.78
CA HIS A 336 -8.40 14.48 -14.23
C HIS A 336 -7.77 15.64 -15.01
N GLY A 337 -7.42 15.38 -16.27
CA GLY A 337 -7.01 16.42 -17.23
C GLY A 337 -5.59 16.90 -17.02
N ASP A 338 -5.38 18.18 -16.73
CA ASP A 338 -4.04 18.73 -16.48
C ASP A 338 -3.55 18.34 -15.08
N TYR A 339 -2.95 17.16 -15.00
CA TYR A 339 -2.45 16.61 -13.73
C TYR A 339 -1.47 17.56 -13.00
N LYS A 340 -0.59 18.24 -13.73
CA LYS A 340 0.40 19.13 -13.14
C LYS A 340 -0.27 20.29 -12.40
N TRP A 341 -1.27 20.91 -13.03
CA TRP A 341 -2.01 22.00 -12.42
C TRP A 341 -2.91 21.53 -11.27
N GLU A 342 -3.64 20.44 -11.47
CA GLU A 342 -4.57 19.89 -10.49
C GLU A 342 -3.84 19.43 -9.21
N ILE A 343 -2.71 18.73 -9.37
CA ILE A 343 -1.89 18.28 -8.23
C ILE A 343 -1.34 19.49 -7.48
N ALA A 344 -0.74 20.46 -8.17
CA ALA A 344 -0.22 21.67 -7.53
C ALA A 344 -1.32 22.40 -6.73
N SER A 345 -2.48 22.62 -7.34
CA SER A 345 -3.64 23.27 -6.70
C SER A 345 -4.17 22.52 -5.49
N LEU A 346 -4.08 21.18 -5.50
CA LEU A 346 -4.53 20.35 -4.39
C LEU A 346 -3.60 20.51 -3.17
N PHE A 347 -2.27 20.53 -3.38
CA PHE A 347 -1.30 20.70 -2.32
C PHE A 347 -1.24 22.14 -1.78
N GLU A 348 -1.44 23.16 -2.62
CA GLU A 348 -1.56 24.55 -2.17
C GLU A 348 -2.77 24.75 -1.25
N ARG A 349 -3.91 24.14 -1.57
CA ARG A 349 -5.11 24.18 -0.70
C ARG A 349 -4.88 23.52 0.66
N GLN A 350 -4.09 22.45 0.72
CA GLN A 350 -3.73 21.80 1.99
C GLN A 350 -2.77 22.64 2.85
N ALA A 351 -1.84 23.34 2.24
CA ALA A 351 -0.89 24.20 2.97
C ALA A 351 -1.57 25.43 3.62
N ASN A 352 -2.77 25.78 3.15
CA ASN A 352 -3.55 26.94 3.63
C ASN A 352 -4.68 26.56 4.62
N THR A 353 -4.81 25.29 4.97
CA THR A 353 -5.78 24.76 5.97
C THR A 353 -5.06 24.26 7.21
#